data_9268a028a32f29c7e3f85f63a2b8ae0d
#
_entry.id   9268a028a32f29c7e3f85f63a2b8ae0d
#
_cell.length_a   1.000
_cell.length_b   1.000
_cell.length_c   1.000
_cell.angle_alpha   90.00
_cell.angle_beta   90.00
_cell.angle_gamma   90.00
#
_symmetry.space_group_name_H-M   'P 1'
#
loop_
_entity.id
_entity.type
_entity.pdbx_description
1 polymer ?
#
loop_
_entity_poly.entity_id
_entity_poly.type
_entity_poly.pdbx_seq_one_letter_code
_entity_poly.pdbx_strand_id
1 'polypeptide(L)'
;SYSYESEIRYVGGCLRKILNNEKVDDIDLATNLNPSEVSEILKKNNINFYESGIEHGTITAIIDDHKFEITTLREDIFTDGRHAKVEFSKDWKKDASRRDFTINSLYADLDGNLFDPYNGKKDIEIGQVSFIGDAEKRIREDYLRILRYIRFFLNYSKQPHKEEVIKTIKINISGISIVSKDRLLDELKKLLKSNQLEKLSKDKFSIDLLSLIFPELKNIKSVINAIKDKKKLFVEFDFIFILLLMVIDETDNLEYFLYKYNISKKDKKRAYAINNFYNGKNVSKTLNELSLNKVLYYYGKQAVIDILNFKIIKTKKVDKKLLSLLEFYRNKTPPRLPIGADLLMTRYKIPEGRQLGSMLKLIEDEWVRNNFEISDKQIDNIVKG
;
A
#
# COMPACT_ATOMS: atom_id res chain seq x y z
N SER A 1 -9.71 -34.46 -14.65
CA SER A 1 -8.89 -34.90 -13.53
C SER A 1 -7.73 -35.77 -14.04
N TYR A 2 -6.52 -35.61 -13.45
CA TYR A 2 -5.31 -36.33 -13.85
C TYR A 2 -5.32 -37.77 -13.33
N SER A 3 -5.94 -37.98 -12.18
CA SER A 3 -6.22 -39.29 -11.60
C SER A 3 -7.57 -39.23 -10.85
N TYR A 4 -8.13 -40.38 -10.50
CA TYR A 4 -9.37 -40.46 -9.69
C TYR A 4 -9.22 -39.83 -8.29
N GLU A 5 -7.99 -39.60 -7.81
CA GLU A 5 -7.69 -39.02 -6.52
C GLU A 5 -7.24 -37.55 -6.59
N SER A 6 -7.13 -36.98 -7.82
CA SER A 6 -6.71 -35.57 -7.96
C SER A 6 -7.86 -34.63 -7.72
N GLU A 7 -7.65 -33.63 -6.84
CA GLU A 7 -8.64 -32.64 -6.47
C GLU A 7 -8.09 -31.22 -6.61
N ILE A 8 -8.96 -30.31 -7.03
CA ILE A 8 -8.73 -28.87 -6.98
C ILE A 8 -9.92 -28.19 -6.32
N ARG A 9 -9.67 -27.22 -5.43
CA ARG A 9 -10.71 -26.50 -4.70
C ARG A 9 -10.40 -25.00 -4.67
N TYR A 10 -11.42 -24.19 -4.70
CA TYR A 10 -11.32 -22.77 -4.32
C TYR A 10 -10.92 -22.67 -2.86
N VAL A 11 -10.14 -21.63 -2.49
CA VAL A 11 -9.61 -21.55 -1.12
C VAL A 11 -9.50 -20.10 -0.60
N GLY A 12 -9.75 -19.92 0.67
CA GLY A 12 -9.35 -18.74 1.43
C GLY A 12 -10.07 -17.45 1.08
N GLY A 13 -9.34 -16.49 0.48
CA GLY A 13 -9.81 -15.13 0.24
C GLY A 13 -11.06 -15.02 -0.61
N CYS A 14 -11.13 -15.76 -1.72
CA CYS A 14 -12.26 -15.74 -2.63
C CYS A 14 -13.54 -16.27 -1.93
N LEU A 15 -13.45 -17.38 -1.20
CA LEU A 15 -14.60 -17.95 -0.49
C LEU A 15 -15.11 -17.05 0.64
N ARG A 16 -14.19 -16.45 1.43
CA ARG A 16 -14.58 -15.47 2.44
C ARG A 16 -15.33 -14.30 1.82
N LYS A 17 -14.86 -13.76 0.69
CA LYS A 17 -15.54 -12.66 -0.02
C LYS A 17 -16.92 -13.08 -0.51
N ILE A 18 -17.06 -14.27 -1.11
CA ILE A 18 -18.36 -14.82 -1.56
C ILE A 18 -19.33 -14.92 -0.40
N LEU A 19 -18.92 -15.55 0.70
CA LEU A 19 -19.76 -15.74 1.89
C LEU A 19 -20.14 -14.43 2.58
N ASN A 20 -19.32 -13.37 2.40
CA ASN A 20 -19.60 -12.03 2.92
C ASN A 20 -20.28 -11.09 1.89
N ASN A 21 -20.73 -11.62 0.74
CA ASN A 21 -21.32 -10.87 -0.37
C ASN A 21 -20.43 -9.72 -0.91
N GLU A 22 -19.11 -9.95 -0.92
CA GLU A 22 -18.13 -9.01 -1.48
C GLU A 22 -17.74 -9.41 -2.91
N LYS A 23 -17.30 -8.42 -3.69
CA LYS A 23 -16.75 -8.68 -5.03
C LYS A 23 -15.46 -9.50 -4.91
N VAL A 24 -15.35 -10.55 -5.73
CA VAL A 24 -14.14 -11.35 -5.84
C VAL A 24 -13.28 -10.77 -6.97
N ASP A 25 -12.03 -10.45 -6.64
CA ASP A 25 -11.06 -9.92 -7.61
C ASP A 25 -9.98 -10.95 -7.97
N ASP A 26 -9.59 -11.80 -6.99
CA ASP A 26 -8.56 -12.82 -7.13
C ASP A 26 -9.13 -14.19 -6.77
N ILE A 27 -8.83 -15.21 -7.57
CA ILE A 27 -9.26 -16.59 -7.34
C ILE A 27 -8.02 -17.43 -7.00
N ASP A 28 -7.98 -17.87 -5.75
CA ASP A 28 -6.96 -18.80 -5.26
C ASP A 28 -7.52 -20.23 -5.30
N LEU A 29 -6.72 -21.14 -5.82
CA LEU A 29 -7.02 -22.57 -5.90
C LEU A 29 -6.01 -23.37 -5.07
N ALA A 30 -6.46 -24.43 -4.45
CA ALA A 30 -5.61 -25.41 -3.78
C ALA A 30 -5.77 -26.77 -4.42
N THR A 31 -4.70 -27.57 -4.47
CA THR A 31 -4.72 -28.93 -5.02
C THR A 31 -3.84 -29.88 -4.20
N ASN A 32 -4.23 -31.14 -4.20
CA ASN A 32 -3.43 -32.23 -3.62
C ASN A 32 -2.35 -32.78 -4.57
N LEU A 33 -2.21 -32.20 -5.77
CA LEU A 33 -1.13 -32.51 -6.71
C LEU A 33 0.14 -31.74 -6.37
N ASN A 34 1.30 -32.34 -6.64
CA ASN A 34 2.58 -31.66 -6.53
C ASN A 34 2.75 -30.59 -7.63
N PRO A 35 3.61 -29.57 -7.44
CA PRO A 35 3.82 -28.52 -8.44
C PRO A 35 4.25 -29.06 -9.82
N SER A 36 5.09 -30.11 -9.87
CA SER A 36 5.51 -30.75 -11.13
C SER A 36 4.32 -31.37 -11.89
N GLU A 37 3.43 -32.07 -11.17
CA GLU A 37 2.23 -32.66 -11.75
C GLU A 37 1.29 -31.57 -12.29
N VAL A 38 1.13 -30.46 -11.57
CA VAL A 38 0.34 -29.30 -12.04
C VAL A 38 0.95 -28.71 -13.31
N SER A 39 2.27 -28.48 -13.36
CA SER A 39 2.96 -27.98 -14.55
C SER A 39 2.77 -28.90 -15.76
N GLU A 40 2.88 -30.22 -15.56
CA GLU A 40 2.68 -31.21 -16.63
C GLU A 40 1.25 -31.17 -17.19
N ILE A 41 0.23 -31.08 -16.30
CA ILE A 41 -1.17 -30.99 -16.70
C ILE A 41 -1.43 -29.72 -17.51
N LEU A 42 -0.92 -28.57 -17.04
CA LEU A 42 -1.09 -27.30 -17.74
C LEU A 42 -0.42 -27.31 -19.12
N LYS A 43 0.80 -27.85 -19.22
CA LYS A 43 1.51 -28.06 -20.51
C LYS A 43 0.71 -28.95 -21.47
N LYS A 44 0.22 -30.11 -21.00
CA LYS A 44 -0.54 -31.06 -21.79
C LYS A 44 -1.84 -30.46 -22.35
N ASN A 45 -2.41 -29.51 -21.64
CA ASN A 45 -3.66 -28.84 -22.06
C ASN A 45 -3.42 -27.49 -22.75
N ASN A 46 -2.17 -27.15 -23.11
CA ASN A 46 -1.78 -25.89 -23.75
C ASN A 46 -2.22 -24.64 -22.95
N ILE A 47 -2.22 -24.71 -21.61
CA ILE A 47 -2.52 -23.59 -20.72
C ILE A 47 -1.21 -22.89 -20.36
N ASN A 48 -1.14 -21.58 -20.59
CA ASN A 48 0.01 -20.78 -20.20
C ASN A 48 0.11 -20.66 -18.68
N PHE A 49 1.33 -20.71 -18.13
CA PHE A 49 1.55 -20.59 -16.69
C PHE A 49 2.94 -20.05 -16.34
N TYR A 50 3.10 -19.59 -15.10
CA TYR A 50 4.35 -19.16 -14.51
C TYR A 50 4.66 -19.94 -13.23
N GLU A 51 5.92 -20.28 -13.03
CA GLU A 51 6.43 -21.03 -11.88
C GLU A 51 7.06 -20.10 -10.80
N SER A 52 6.63 -18.85 -10.72
CA SER A 52 7.22 -17.83 -9.84
C SER A 52 7.16 -18.13 -8.34
N GLY A 53 6.36 -19.10 -7.93
CA GLY A 53 6.19 -19.51 -6.52
C GLY A 53 6.41 -21.00 -6.28
N ILE A 54 7.09 -21.69 -7.17
CA ILE A 54 7.24 -23.17 -7.13
C ILE A 54 7.89 -23.68 -5.83
N GLU A 55 8.84 -22.93 -5.26
CA GLU A 55 9.48 -23.24 -3.97
C GLU A 55 8.47 -23.30 -2.81
N HIS A 56 7.35 -22.57 -2.97
CA HIS A 56 6.25 -22.54 -2.01
C HIS A 56 5.05 -23.36 -2.47
N GLY A 57 5.17 -24.08 -3.58
CA GLY A 57 4.12 -24.92 -4.14
C GLY A 57 3.09 -24.16 -4.95
N THR A 58 3.33 -22.91 -5.39
CA THR A 58 2.36 -22.09 -6.13
C THR A 58 2.76 -21.97 -7.60
N ILE A 59 1.79 -22.22 -8.49
CA ILE A 59 1.89 -22.01 -9.93
C ILE A 59 0.74 -21.07 -10.33
N THR A 60 1.04 -20.08 -11.17
CA THR A 60 0.05 -19.17 -11.70
C THR A 60 -0.33 -19.56 -13.12
N ALA A 61 -1.53 -20.09 -13.32
CA ALA A 61 -2.10 -20.37 -14.62
C ALA A 61 -2.78 -19.13 -15.21
N ILE A 62 -2.78 -19.02 -16.56
CA ILE A 62 -3.44 -17.94 -17.29
C ILE A 62 -4.46 -18.56 -18.25
N ILE A 63 -5.72 -18.20 -18.07
CA ILE A 63 -6.83 -18.63 -18.92
C ILE A 63 -7.65 -17.38 -19.25
N ASP A 64 -7.84 -17.10 -20.54
CA ASP A 64 -8.61 -15.94 -21.03
C ASP A 64 -8.20 -14.61 -20.34
N ASP A 65 -6.88 -14.34 -20.27
CA ASP A 65 -6.26 -13.19 -19.60
C ASP A 65 -6.49 -13.12 -18.08
N HIS A 66 -7.14 -14.10 -17.46
CA HIS A 66 -7.30 -14.21 -16.02
C HIS A 66 -6.19 -15.06 -15.42
N LYS A 67 -5.74 -14.64 -14.23
CA LYS A 67 -4.71 -15.35 -13.46
C LYS A 67 -5.36 -16.18 -12.36
N PHE A 68 -4.94 -17.43 -12.25
CA PHE A 68 -5.38 -18.36 -11.22
C PHE A 68 -4.14 -18.86 -10.46
N GLU A 69 -4.05 -18.55 -9.19
CA GLU A 69 -2.98 -19.08 -8.33
C GLU A 69 -3.37 -20.47 -7.83
N ILE A 70 -2.64 -21.49 -8.27
CA ILE A 70 -2.84 -22.89 -7.89
C ILE A 70 -1.74 -23.25 -6.91
N THR A 71 -2.10 -23.50 -5.65
CA THR A 71 -1.16 -23.85 -4.59
C THR A 71 -1.35 -25.31 -4.16
N THR A 72 -0.27 -26.07 -4.17
CA THR A 72 -0.21 -27.42 -3.61
C THR A 72 -0.46 -27.38 -2.12
N LEU A 73 -1.29 -28.31 -1.60
CA LEU A 73 -1.48 -28.50 -0.17
C LEU A 73 -0.12 -28.76 0.53
N ARG A 74 0.09 -28.14 1.69
CA ARG A 74 1.36 -28.20 2.40
C ARG A 74 1.22 -28.11 3.91
N GLU A 75 2.22 -28.59 4.61
CA GLU A 75 2.46 -28.38 6.02
C GLU A 75 3.70 -27.50 6.21
N ASP A 76 3.67 -26.61 7.19
CA ASP A 76 4.84 -25.82 7.56
C ASP A 76 5.62 -26.58 8.63
N ILE A 77 6.78 -27.19 8.26
CA ILE A 77 7.60 -27.98 9.20
C ILE A 77 8.37 -27.06 10.15
N PHE A 78 8.88 -25.95 9.62
CA PHE A 78 9.62 -24.95 10.39
C PHE A 78 9.32 -23.58 9.82
N THR A 79 8.98 -22.62 10.68
CA THR A 79 8.74 -21.23 10.28
C THR A 79 9.60 -20.30 11.12
N ASP A 80 10.43 -19.49 10.46
CA ASP A 80 11.15 -18.37 11.08
C ASP A 80 10.48 -17.01 10.79
N GLY A 81 9.22 -17.05 10.38
CA GLY A 81 8.43 -15.90 9.98
C GLY A 81 8.63 -15.45 8.52
N ARG A 82 9.76 -15.77 7.90
CA ARG A 82 10.05 -15.40 6.50
C ARG A 82 10.19 -16.61 5.58
N HIS A 83 10.82 -17.66 6.08
CA HIS A 83 11.05 -18.89 5.33
C HIS A 83 10.37 -20.03 6.07
N ALA A 84 9.37 -20.61 5.45
CA ALA A 84 8.80 -21.87 5.89
C ALA A 84 9.45 -22.98 5.07
N LYS A 85 10.10 -23.94 5.75
CA LYS A 85 10.38 -25.19 5.10
C LYS A 85 9.06 -25.94 4.99
N VAL A 86 8.54 -26.04 3.77
CA VAL A 86 7.24 -26.64 3.51
C VAL A 86 7.43 -28.11 3.11
N GLU A 87 6.53 -28.96 3.53
CA GLU A 87 6.35 -30.30 3.01
C GLU A 87 5.00 -30.38 2.32
N PHE A 88 4.98 -30.88 1.08
CA PHE A 88 3.72 -31.03 0.36
C PHE A 88 2.90 -32.14 0.97
N SER A 89 1.61 -31.93 1.08
CA SER A 89 0.65 -32.81 1.73
C SER A 89 -0.52 -33.11 0.78
N LYS A 90 -1.21 -34.21 1.02
CA LYS A 90 -2.50 -34.50 0.38
C LYS A 90 -3.67 -34.25 1.34
N ASP A 91 -3.41 -33.86 2.57
CA ASP A 91 -4.41 -33.69 3.61
C ASP A 91 -4.90 -32.23 3.68
N TRP A 92 -6.15 -32.02 3.28
CA TRP A 92 -6.83 -30.72 3.33
C TRP A 92 -6.91 -30.10 4.73
N LYS A 93 -7.07 -30.94 5.78
CA LYS A 93 -7.15 -30.47 7.16
C LYS A 93 -5.79 -29.98 7.66
N LYS A 94 -4.70 -30.62 7.25
CA LYS A 94 -3.34 -30.18 7.55
C LYS A 94 -3.03 -28.83 6.90
N ASP A 95 -3.34 -28.64 5.61
CA ASP A 95 -3.19 -27.33 4.95
C ASP A 95 -4.05 -26.25 5.62
N ALA A 96 -5.29 -26.59 5.99
CA ALA A 96 -6.16 -25.68 6.71
C ALA A 96 -5.57 -25.27 8.07
N SER A 97 -4.94 -26.21 8.79
CA SER A 97 -4.41 -25.99 10.13
C SER A 97 -3.24 -25.00 10.20
N ARG A 98 -2.47 -24.83 9.12
CA ARG A 98 -1.33 -23.89 9.07
C ARG A 98 -1.78 -22.44 8.80
N ARG A 99 -3.03 -22.22 8.37
CA ARG A 99 -3.56 -20.88 8.07
C ARG A 99 -3.72 -20.04 9.33
N ASP A 100 -3.88 -18.74 9.18
CA ASP A 100 -3.94 -17.80 10.31
C ASP A 100 -5.31 -17.81 11.02
N PHE A 101 -6.39 -17.60 10.26
CA PHE A 101 -7.75 -17.43 10.82
C PHE A 101 -8.73 -18.42 10.22
N THR A 102 -9.74 -18.80 11.02
CA THR A 102 -10.81 -19.70 10.61
C THR A 102 -11.50 -19.26 9.31
N ILE A 103 -11.75 -17.96 9.17
CA ILE A 103 -12.36 -17.35 7.99
C ILE A 103 -11.50 -17.43 6.69
N ASN A 104 -10.25 -17.87 6.81
CA ASN A 104 -9.32 -18.05 5.70
C ASN A 104 -9.03 -19.52 5.40
N SER A 105 -9.60 -20.47 6.17
CA SER A 105 -9.39 -21.90 6.04
C SER A 105 -10.57 -22.65 5.43
N LEU A 106 -11.29 -21.96 4.55
CA LEU A 106 -12.44 -22.47 3.81
C LEU A 106 -11.98 -22.98 2.45
N TYR A 107 -12.53 -24.10 2.02
CA TYR A 107 -12.33 -24.69 0.70
C TYR A 107 -13.69 -25.02 0.10
N ALA A 108 -13.84 -24.93 -1.20
CA ALA A 108 -15.02 -25.39 -1.93
C ALA A 108 -14.59 -26.13 -3.19
N ASP A 109 -15.23 -27.25 -3.48
CA ASP A 109 -15.06 -27.93 -4.75
C ASP A 109 -15.73 -27.15 -5.91
N LEU A 110 -15.64 -27.70 -7.12
CA LEU A 110 -16.21 -27.07 -8.33
C LEU A 110 -17.74 -27.07 -8.32
N ASP A 111 -18.38 -27.94 -7.54
CA ASP A 111 -19.83 -28.02 -7.37
C ASP A 111 -20.34 -27.10 -6.26
N GLY A 112 -19.43 -26.44 -5.53
CA GLY A 112 -19.73 -25.50 -4.45
C GLY A 112 -19.89 -26.16 -3.07
N ASN A 113 -19.57 -27.47 -2.94
CA ASN A 113 -19.60 -28.14 -1.63
C ASN A 113 -18.46 -27.59 -0.76
N LEU A 114 -18.81 -27.11 0.43
CA LEU A 114 -17.88 -26.46 1.35
C LEU A 114 -17.18 -27.48 2.26
N PHE A 115 -15.85 -27.42 2.31
CA PHE A 115 -15.04 -28.08 3.34
C PHE A 115 -14.53 -27.01 4.33
N ASP A 116 -15.06 -27.05 5.54
CA ASP A 116 -14.81 -26.05 6.60
C ASP A 116 -14.41 -26.75 7.91
N PRO A 117 -13.13 -27.15 8.05
CA PRO A 117 -12.70 -27.93 9.22
C PRO A 117 -12.63 -27.14 10.53
N TYR A 118 -12.71 -25.78 10.47
CA TYR A 118 -12.54 -24.90 11.62
C TYR A 118 -13.73 -23.94 11.85
N ASN A 119 -14.89 -24.23 11.28
CA ASN A 119 -16.11 -23.42 11.40
C ASN A 119 -15.95 -21.95 10.95
N GLY A 120 -15.16 -21.71 9.93
CA GLY A 120 -14.92 -20.37 9.37
C GLY A 120 -16.17 -19.73 8.79
N LYS A 121 -17.10 -20.52 8.20
CA LYS A 121 -18.40 -20.04 7.73
C LYS A 121 -19.22 -19.45 8.86
N LYS A 122 -19.30 -20.16 9.99
CA LYS A 122 -19.99 -19.65 11.19
C LYS A 122 -19.37 -18.37 11.71
N ASP A 123 -18.02 -18.30 11.74
CA ASP A 123 -17.30 -17.10 12.19
C ASP A 123 -17.58 -15.90 11.27
N ILE A 124 -17.70 -16.09 9.94
CA ILE A 124 -18.11 -15.05 8.99
C ILE A 124 -19.54 -14.57 9.29
N GLU A 125 -20.50 -15.49 9.47
CA GLU A 125 -21.91 -15.18 9.73
C GLU A 125 -22.10 -14.33 10.98
N ILE A 126 -21.42 -14.71 12.08
CA ILE A 126 -21.50 -13.95 13.35
C ILE A 126 -20.56 -12.75 13.41
N GLY A 127 -19.69 -12.59 12.40
CA GLY A 127 -18.70 -11.51 12.35
C GLY A 127 -17.62 -11.66 13.43
N GLN A 128 -17.02 -12.83 13.55
CA GLN A 128 -15.92 -13.12 14.47
C GLN A 128 -14.65 -13.39 13.69
N VAL A 129 -13.50 -12.93 14.22
CA VAL A 129 -12.18 -13.27 13.71
C VAL A 129 -11.43 -14.08 14.76
N SER A 130 -11.23 -15.37 14.47
CA SER A 130 -10.60 -16.32 15.39
C SER A 130 -9.33 -16.90 14.77
N PHE A 131 -8.26 -17.04 15.58
CA PHE A 131 -7.09 -17.82 15.19
C PHE A 131 -7.46 -19.30 15.09
N ILE A 132 -6.78 -20.02 14.19
CA ILE A 132 -6.91 -21.48 14.12
C ILE A 132 -6.07 -22.09 15.23
N GLY A 133 -6.71 -22.82 16.14
CA GLY A 133 -6.05 -23.40 17.29
C GLY A 133 -5.59 -22.38 18.33
N ASP A 134 -4.39 -22.54 18.87
CA ASP A 134 -3.84 -21.67 19.90
C ASP A 134 -3.31 -20.36 19.33
N ALA A 135 -3.83 -19.22 19.77
CA ALA A 135 -3.51 -17.89 19.26
C ALA A 135 -2.03 -17.52 19.51
N GLU A 136 -1.48 -17.92 20.69
CA GLU A 136 -0.09 -17.61 21.02
C GLU A 136 0.88 -18.37 20.11
N LYS A 137 0.62 -19.65 19.90
CA LYS A 137 1.39 -20.47 18.96
C LYS A 137 1.37 -19.87 17.56
N ARG A 138 0.18 -19.49 17.07
CA ARG A 138 0.02 -18.88 15.75
C ARG A 138 0.80 -17.56 15.60
N ILE A 139 0.76 -16.70 16.61
CA ILE A 139 1.49 -15.44 16.62
C ILE A 139 3.00 -15.67 16.64
N ARG A 140 3.49 -16.64 17.44
CA ARG A 140 4.92 -16.93 17.53
C ARG A 140 5.50 -17.55 16.25
N GLU A 141 4.71 -18.28 15.49
CA GLU A 141 5.12 -18.79 14.16
C GLU A 141 5.35 -17.64 13.16
N ASP A 142 4.54 -16.58 13.22
CA ASP A 142 4.70 -15.40 12.37
C ASP A 142 4.07 -14.17 13.05
N TYR A 143 4.91 -13.31 13.61
CA TYR A 143 4.45 -12.11 14.33
C TYR A 143 3.70 -11.11 13.45
N LEU A 144 3.80 -11.18 12.10
CA LEU A 144 2.98 -10.38 11.21
C LEU A 144 1.48 -10.67 11.40
N ARG A 145 1.11 -11.86 11.92
CA ARG A 145 -0.28 -12.21 12.23
C ARG A 145 -0.94 -11.27 13.23
N ILE A 146 -0.16 -10.56 14.06
CA ILE A 146 -0.67 -9.48 14.92
C ILE A 146 -1.29 -8.36 14.08
N LEU A 147 -0.56 -7.85 13.08
CA LEU A 147 -1.04 -6.79 12.21
C LEU A 147 -2.16 -7.28 11.29
N ARG A 148 -2.04 -8.54 10.81
CA ARG A 148 -3.10 -9.21 10.04
C ARG A 148 -4.39 -9.34 10.85
N TYR A 149 -4.31 -9.67 12.14
CA TYR A 149 -5.48 -9.73 13.03
C TYR A 149 -6.22 -8.39 13.06
N ILE A 150 -5.51 -7.27 13.24
CA ILE A 150 -6.14 -5.93 13.20
C ILE A 150 -6.85 -5.71 11.87
N ARG A 151 -6.20 -6.02 10.75
CA ARG A 151 -6.80 -5.83 9.42
C ARG A 151 -8.04 -6.69 9.21
N PHE A 152 -7.99 -7.97 9.58
CA PHE A 152 -9.16 -8.85 9.45
C PHE A 152 -10.26 -8.46 10.43
N PHE A 153 -9.91 -8.11 11.66
CA PHE A 153 -10.86 -7.60 12.65
C PHE A 153 -11.59 -6.35 12.13
N LEU A 154 -10.87 -5.39 11.61
CA LEU A 154 -11.44 -4.17 11.05
C LEU A 154 -12.44 -4.46 9.91
N ASN A 155 -12.10 -5.39 9.02
CA ASN A 155 -12.90 -5.68 7.84
C ASN A 155 -14.11 -6.60 8.15
N TYR A 156 -13.96 -7.58 9.02
CA TYR A 156 -14.91 -8.68 9.14
C TYR A 156 -15.57 -8.78 10.54
N SER A 157 -14.98 -8.16 11.59
CA SER A 157 -15.57 -8.28 12.91
C SER A 157 -16.80 -7.40 13.10
N LYS A 158 -17.84 -8.00 13.70
CA LYS A 158 -19.02 -7.34 14.26
C LYS A 158 -19.04 -7.45 15.79
N GLN A 159 -18.05 -8.15 16.36
CA GLN A 159 -17.89 -8.41 17.79
C GLN A 159 -16.73 -7.59 18.36
N PRO A 160 -16.68 -7.31 19.67
CA PRO A 160 -15.51 -6.73 20.31
C PRO A 160 -14.32 -7.71 20.28
N HIS A 161 -13.11 -7.19 20.49
CA HIS A 161 -11.94 -8.04 20.68
C HIS A 161 -12.12 -8.96 21.90
N LYS A 162 -11.78 -10.24 21.76
CA LYS A 162 -11.73 -11.16 22.89
C LYS A 162 -10.59 -10.80 23.82
N GLU A 163 -10.84 -10.75 25.13
CA GLU A 163 -9.82 -10.37 26.12
C GLU A 163 -8.57 -11.26 26.07
N GLU A 164 -8.75 -12.56 25.86
CA GLU A 164 -7.65 -13.51 25.72
C GLU A 164 -6.75 -13.18 24.53
N VAL A 165 -7.33 -12.77 23.37
CA VAL A 165 -6.57 -12.37 22.18
C VAL A 165 -5.83 -11.06 22.45
N ILE A 166 -6.45 -10.09 23.11
CA ILE A 166 -5.79 -8.84 23.52
C ILE A 166 -4.58 -9.15 24.41
N LYS A 167 -4.73 -10.01 25.42
CA LYS A 167 -3.65 -10.42 26.32
C LYS A 167 -2.51 -11.10 25.56
N THR A 168 -2.86 -12.06 24.71
CA THR A 168 -1.88 -12.80 23.89
C THR A 168 -1.09 -11.89 22.98
N ILE A 169 -1.75 -10.96 22.28
CA ILE A 169 -1.08 -9.98 21.42
C ILE A 169 -0.15 -9.09 22.24
N LYS A 170 -0.59 -8.56 23.39
CA LYS A 170 0.24 -7.70 24.24
C LYS A 170 1.50 -8.42 24.76
N ILE A 171 1.41 -9.68 25.12
CA ILE A 171 2.55 -10.47 25.56
C ILE A 171 3.57 -10.66 24.42
N ASN A 172 3.10 -10.88 23.21
CA ASN A 172 3.92 -11.26 22.07
C ASN A 172 4.30 -10.08 21.13
N ILE A 173 3.88 -8.83 21.44
CA ILE A 173 4.09 -7.68 20.55
C ILE A 173 5.57 -7.38 20.26
N SER A 174 6.47 -7.66 21.19
CA SER A 174 7.91 -7.43 21.00
C SER A 174 8.48 -8.23 19.82
N GLY A 175 7.90 -9.39 19.53
CA GLY A 175 8.30 -10.22 18.38
C GLY A 175 8.07 -9.55 17.02
N ILE A 176 7.25 -8.50 16.94
CA ILE A 176 7.05 -7.76 15.68
C ILE A 176 8.36 -7.14 15.16
N SER A 177 9.35 -6.94 16.01
CA SER A 177 10.66 -6.36 15.67
C SER A 177 11.46 -7.21 14.69
N ILE A 178 11.25 -8.52 14.67
CA ILE A 178 11.94 -9.45 13.74
C ILE A 178 11.27 -9.50 12.35
N VAL A 179 10.05 -8.99 12.21
CA VAL A 179 9.36 -8.95 10.92
C VAL A 179 10.02 -7.92 10.01
N SER A 180 10.26 -8.28 8.75
CA SER A 180 10.87 -7.37 7.79
C SER A 180 10.00 -6.12 7.57
N LYS A 181 10.67 -4.98 7.36
CA LYS A 181 10.00 -3.68 7.17
C LYS A 181 9.09 -3.67 5.96
N ASP A 182 9.47 -4.38 4.89
CA ASP A 182 8.66 -4.50 3.68
C ASP A 182 7.34 -5.23 3.97
N ARG A 183 7.39 -6.36 4.70
CA ARG A 183 6.18 -7.11 5.10
C ARG A 183 5.25 -6.28 5.99
N LEU A 184 5.82 -5.51 6.94
CA LEU A 184 5.05 -4.61 7.80
C LEU A 184 4.38 -3.52 6.98
N LEU A 185 5.10 -2.89 6.04
CA LEU A 185 4.56 -1.83 5.20
C LEU A 185 3.49 -2.33 4.23
N ASP A 186 3.67 -3.52 3.66
CA ASP A 186 2.68 -4.16 2.78
C ASP A 186 1.39 -4.49 3.53
N GLU A 187 1.49 -4.99 4.76
CA GLU A 187 0.30 -5.28 5.57
C GLU A 187 -0.39 -3.99 6.03
N LEU A 188 0.37 -2.94 6.40
CA LEU A 188 -0.15 -1.60 6.68
C LEU A 188 -0.88 -1.04 5.46
N LYS A 189 -0.33 -1.19 4.25
CA LYS A 189 -0.95 -0.77 3.00
C LYS A 189 -2.31 -1.45 2.78
N LYS A 190 -2.41 -2.75 3.04
CA LYS A 190 -3.66 -3.51 2.95
C LYS A 190 -4.67 -3.04 3.99
N LEU A 191 -4.21 -2.72 5.20
CA LEU A 191 -5.05 -2.19 6.28
C LEU A 191 -5.60 -0.79 5.93
N LEU A 192 -4.74 0.12 5.48
CA LEU A 192 -5.14 1.49 5.13
C LEU A 192 -6.02 1.58 3.86
N LYS A 193 -6.04 0.54 3.03
CA LYS A 193 -6.98 0.39 1.91
C LYS A 193 -8.35 -0.15 2.32
N SER A 194 -8.55 -0.48 3.59
CA SER A 194 -9.83 -0.99 4.07
C SER A 194 -10.96 0.03 3.89
N ASN A 195 -12.08 -0.42 3.36
CA ASN A 195 -13.31 0.37 3.27
C ASN A 195 -13.95 0.68 4.65
N GLN A 196 -13.45 0.04 5.71
CA GLN A 196 -13.95 0.17 7.09
C GLN A 196 -12.97 0.91 8.00
N LEU A 197 -12.04 1.68 7.41
CA LEU A 197 -10.95 2.33 8.15
C LEU A 197 -11.46 3.29 9.25
N GLU A 198 -12.64 3.87 9.05
CA GLU A 198 -13.29 4.72 10.07
C GLU A 198 -13.63 3.98 11.37
N LYS A 199 -13.77 2.65 11.36
CA LYS A 199 -14.01 1.86 12.59
C LYS A 199 -12.86 2.00 13.59
N LEU A 200 -11.63 2.23 13.12
CA LEU A 200 -10.48 2.49 13.99
C LEU A 200 -10.70 3.67 14.93
N SER A 201 -11.53 4.66 14.56
CA SER A 201 -11.82 5.81 15.43
C SER A 201 -12.46 5.41 16.78
N LYS A 202 -13.07 4.23 16.84
CA LYS A 202 -13.71 3.67 18.04
C LYS A 202 -12.91 2.51 18.65
N ASP A 203 -11.86 2.06 17.98
CA ASP A 203 -11.06 0.91 18.40
C ASP A 203 -9.70 1.38 18.95
N LYS A 204 -9.73 1.72 20.25
CA LYS A 204 -8.55 2.19 20.96
C LYS A 204 -7.44 1.16 20.97
N PHE A 205 -7.77 -0.14 21.13
CA PHE A 205 -6.76 -1.20 21.16
C PHE A 205 -5.98 -1.26 19.87
N SER A 206 -6.66 -1.30 18.72
CA SER A 206 -5.99 -1.35 17.41
C SER A 206 -5.16 -0.09 17.12
N ILE A 207 -5.64 1.11 17.48
CA ILE A 207 -4.86 2.35 17.32
C ILE A 207 -3.60 2.35 18.19
N ASP A 208 -3.71 1.97 19.45
CA ASP A 208 -2.57 1.93 20.36
C ASP A 208 -1.54 0.89 19.88
N LEU A 209 -2.00 -0.25 19.40
CA LEU A 209 -1.15 -1.29 18.82
C LEU A 209 -0.45 -0.83 17.52
N LEU A 210 -1.18 -0.19 16.61
CA LEU A 210 -0.58 0.40 15.41
C LEU A 210 0.46 1.47 15.75
N SER A 211 0.22 2.28 16.78
CA SER A 211 1.19 3.28 17.26
C SER A 211 2.45 2.67 17.86
N LEU A 212 2.35 1.47 18.46
CA LEU A 212 3.51 0.71 18.94
C LEU A 212 4.30 0.09 17.79
N ILE A 213 3.63 -0.48 16.79
CA ILE A 213 4.28 -1.12 15.63
C ILE A 213 4.93 -0.07 14.72
N PHE A 214 4.25 1.06 14.53
CA PHE A 214 4.66 2.17 13.66
C PHE A 214 4.72 3.48 14.46
N PRO A 215 5.74 3.68 15.30
CA PRO A 215 5.87 4.89 16.12
C PRO A 215 6.01 6.18 15.30
N GLU A 216 6.32 6.05 14.02
CA GLU A 216 6.40 7.17 13.07
C GLU A 216 5.02 7.70 12.64
N LEU A 217 3.93 6.95 12.86
CA LEU A 217 2.57 7.39 12.53
C LEU A 217 2.02 8.36 13.60
N LYS A 218 2.75 9.44 13.85
CA LYS A 218 2.46 10.43 14.93
C LYS A 218 1.04 10.99 14.86
N ASN A 219 0.52 11.17 13.65
CA ASN A 219 -0.80 11.77 13.41
C ASN A 219 -1.91 10.73 13.20
N ILE A 220 -1.68 9.44 13.49
CA ILE A 220 -2.66 8.37 13.19
C ILE A 220 -4.05 8.67 13.74
N LYS A 221 -4.16 9.10 15.02
CA LYS A 221 -5.47 9.39 15.66
C LYS A 221 -6.21 10.53 14.96
N SER A 222 -5.51 11.61 14.62
CA SER A 222 -6.11 12.77 13.96
C SER A 222 -6.55 12.45 12.52
N VAL A 223 -5.75 11.65 11.80
CA VAL A 223 -6.07 11.24 10.43
C VAL A 223 -7.26 10.28 10.41
N ILE A 224 -7.33 9.31 11.33
CA ILE A 224 -8.48 8.40 11.43
C ILE A 224 -9.77 9.16 11.75
N ASN A 225 -9.73 10.16 12.63
CA ASN A 225 -10.88 11.01 12.89
C ASN A 225 -11.26 11.83 11.64
N ALA A 226 -10.27 12.38 10.91
CA ALA A 226 -10.53 13.08 9.66
C ALA A 226 -11.14 12.17 8.58
N ILE A 227 -10.74 10.91 8.49
CA ILE A 227 -11.35 9.91 7.60
C ILE A 227 -12.83 9.74 7.92
N LYS A 228 -13.18 9.60 9.20
CA LYS A 228 -14.57 9.49 9.64
C LYS A 228 -15.40 10.71 9.22
N ASP A 229 -14.87 11.91 9.46
CA ASP A 229 -15.60 13.17 9.24
C ASP A 229 -15.66 13.58 7.75
N LYS A 230 -14.68 13.17 6.94
CA LYS A 230 -14.48 13.58 5.54
C LYS A 230 -14.38 12.37 4.59
N LYS A 231 -15.09 11.29 4.87
CA LYS A 231 -15.00 9.99 4.16
C LYS A 231 -14.97 10.13 2.63
N LYS A 232 -15.80 11.00 2.05
CA LYS A 232 -15.88 11.22 0.60
C LYS A 232 -14.55 11.68 -0.01
N LEU A 233 -13.76 12.48 0.70
CA LEU A 233 -12.46 12.96 0.20
C LEU A 233 -11.41 11.85 0.23
N PHE A 234 -11.45 10.97 1.23
CA PHE A 234 -10.46 9.92 1.40
C PHE A 234 -10.57 8.80 0.34
N VAL A 235 -11.71 8.66 -0.34
CA VAL A 235 -11.87 7.68 -1.44
C VAL A 235 -10.91 7.95 -2.60
N GLU A 236 -10.54 9.22 -2.82
CA GLU A 236 -9.63 9.64 -3.89
C GLU A 236 -8.14 9.53 -3.51
N PHE A 237 -7.83 9.28 -2.24
CA PHE A 237 -6.46 9.30 -1.75
C PHE A 237 -5.77 7.96 -1.93
N ASP A 238 -4.58 7.99 -2.50
CA ASP A 238 -3.74 6.82 -2.54
C ASP A 238 -3.11 6.52 -1.16
N PHE A 239 -2.61 5.29 -1.04
CA PHE A 239 -1.97 4.81 0.20
C PHE A 239 -0.84 5.73 0.66
N ILE A 240 -0.01 6.19 -0.26
CA ILE A 240 1.16 7.02 0.07
C ILE A 240 0.71 8.34 0.67
N PHE A 241 -0.31 8.98 0.12
CA PHE A 241 -0.81 10.24 0.66
C PHE A 241 -1.40 10.07 2.07
N ILE A 242 -2.21 9.01 2.30
CA ILE A 242 -2.74 8.70 3.64
C ILE A 242 -1.59 8.47 4.64
N LEU A 243 -0.55 7.75 4.22
CA LEU A 243 0.63 7.49 5.04
C LEU A 243 1.37 8.79 5.37
N LEU A 244 1.56 9.68 4.39
CA LEU A 244 2.22 10.98 4.61
C LEU A 244 1.42 11.90 5.55
N LEU A 245 0.09 11.86 5.51
CA LEU A 245 -0.75 12.56 6.49
C LEU A 245 -0.47 12.08 7.92
N MET A 246 -0.18 10.78 8.11
CA MET A 246 0.10 10.19 9.41
C MET A 246 1.53 10.45 9.89
N VAL A 247 2.50 10.55 8.96
CA VAL A 247 3.94 10.63 9.26
C VAL A 247 4.44 12.08 9.36
N ILE A 248 3.98 12.99 8.47
CA ILE A 248 4.48 14.36 8.42
C ILE A 248 3.96 15.14 9.65
N ASP A 249 4.88 15.54 10.46
CA ASP A 249 4.71 16.45 11.60
C ASP A 249 5.70 17.62 11.49
N GLU A 250 5.88 18.39 12.55
CA GLU A 250 6.80 19.54 12.55
C GLU A 250 8.24 19.17 12.94
N THR A 251 8.55 17.85 12.97
CA THR A 251 9.86 17.29 13.33
C THR A 251 10.57 16.65 12.13
N ASP A 252 11.69 15.98 12.40
CA ASP A 252 12.44 15.16 11.44
C ASP A 252 11.86 13.74 11.25
N ASN A 253 10.67 13.48 11.77
CA ASN A 253 10.02 12.16 11.75
C ASN A 253 9.89 11.60 10.34
N LEU A 254 9.63 12.45 9.32
CA LEU A 254 9.58 12.01 7.93
C LEU A 254 10.92 11.43 7.47
N GLU A 255 12.04 12.08 7.80
CA GLU A 255 13.38 11.62 7.40
C GLU A 255 13.68 10.23 7.99
N TYR A 256 13.37 10.06 9.28
CA TYR A 256 13.51 8.79 9.96
C TYR A 256 12.63 7.71 9.32
N PHE A 257 11.38 8.02 8.99
CA PHE A 257 10.47 7.12 8.30
C PHE A 257 11.02 6.70 6.93
N LEU A 258 11.46 7.65 6.10
CA LEU A 258 12.01 7.39 4.77
C LEU A 258 13.33 6.61 4.79
N TYR A 259 14.10 6.72 5.87
CA TYR A 259 15.28 5.91 6.12
C TYR A 259 14.92 4.47 6.51
N LYS A 260 13.93 4.31 7.41
CA LYS A 260 13.53 3.02 7.97
C LYS A 260 12.82 2.12 6.95
N TYR A 261 12.04 2.72 6.04
CA TYR A 261 11.23 1.97 5.08
C TYR A 261 11.70 2.22 3.65
N ASN A 262 11.65 1.16 2.83
CA ASN A 262 12.06 1.23 1.43
C ASN A 262 10.98 1.89 0.56
N ILE A 263 10.91 3.22 0.62
CA ILE A 263 9.96 4.02 -0.16
C ILE A 263 10.55 4.34 -1.54
N SER A 264 9.72 4.27 -2.60
CA SER A 264 10.16 4.55 -3.97
C SER A 264 10.71 5.98 -4.11
N LYS A 265 11.68 6.19 -5.05
CA LYS A 265 12.21 7.54 -5.34
C LYS A 265 11.11 8.55 -5.69
N LYS A 266 10.08 8.11 -6.42
CA LYS A 266 8.92 8.93 -6.78
C LYS A 266 8.14 9.37 -5.54
N ASP A 267 7.88 8.45 -4.62
CA ASP A 267 7.10 8.75 -3.42
C ASP A 267 7.91 9.56 -2.40
N LYS A 268 9.23 9.34 -2.31
CA LYS A 268 10.14 10.22 -1.54
C LYS A 268 10.08 11.66 -2.06
N LYS A 269 10.08 11.85 -3.39
CA LYS A 269 9.95 13.19 -3.99
C LYS A 269 8.64 13.87 -3.59
N ARG A 270 7.51 13.14 -3.58
CA ARG A 270 6.20 13.64 -3.08
C ARG A 270 6.25 14.01 -1.61
N ALA A 271 6.83 13.14 -0.79
CA ALA A 271 6.96 13.36 0.65
C ALA A 271 7.75 14.64 0.95
N TYR A 272 8.89 14.83 0.31
CA TYR A 272 9.69 16.04 0.46
C TYR A 272 8.98 17.29 -0.04
N ALA A 273 8.20 17.22 -1.12
CA ALA A 273 7.43 18.35 -1.60
C ALA A 273 6.42 18.85 -0.54
N ILE A 274 5.69 17.93 0.10
CA ILE A 274 4.73 18.27 1.16
C ILE A 274 5.47 18.79 2.39
N ASN A 275 6.51 18.08 2.86
CA ASN A 275 7.26 18.44 4.06
C ASN A 275 7.93 19.81 3.94
N ASN A 276 8.62 20.05 2.82
CA ASN A 276 9.31 21.32 2.57
C ASN A 276 8.32 22.48 2.44
N PHE A 277 7.14 22.24 1.87
CA PHE A 277 6.11 23.27 1.75
C PHE A 277 5.58 23.71 3.11
N TYR A 278 5.41 22.79 4.07
CA TYR A 278 4.83 23.10 5.38
C TYR A 278 5.88 23.39 6.45
N ASN A 279 7.03 22.74 6.42
CA ASN A 279 8.07 22.79 7.46
C ASN A 279 9.35 23.53 7.01
N GLY A 280 9.50 23.80 5.70
CA GLY A 280 10.68 24.48 5.15
C GLY A 280 10.86 25.90 5.67
N LYS A 281 12.12 26.25 6.06
CA LYS A 281 12.47 27.59 6.57
C LYS A 281 12.37 28.67 5.50
N ASN A 282 12.49 28.33 4.21
CA ASN A 282 12.63 29.26 3.08
C ASN A 282 11.45 29.28 2.12
N VAL A 283 10.37 28.56 2.40
CA VAL A 283 9.19 28.52 1.52
C VAL A 283 8.09 29.37 2.17
N SER A 284 7.57 30.33 1.42
CA SER A 284 6.36 31.05 1.83
C SER A 284 5.27 30.02 2.13
N LYS A 285 4.86 29.92 3.40
CA LYS A 285 3.75 29.06 3.86
C LYS A 285 2.40 29.50 3.27
N THR A 286 2.42 30.45 2.35
CA THR A 286 1.25 31.00 1.65
C THR A 286 0.92 30.15 0.44
N LEU A 287 -0.30 29.66 0.40
CA LEU A 287 -0.90 28.99 -0.76
C LEU A 287 -1.19 30.06 -1.86
N ASN A 288 -0.13 30.69 -2.40
CA ASN A 288 -0.24 31.59 -3.53
C ASN A 288 0.15 30.88 -4.82
N GLU A 289 -0.22 31.47 -5.93
CA GLU A 289 -0.03 30.88 -7.26
C GLU A 289 1.46 30.66 -7.57
N LEU A 290 2.33 31.58 -7.25
CA LEU A 290 3.78 31.47 -7.47
C LEU A 290 4.38 30.24 -6.76
N SER A 291 4.04 30.05 -5.47
CA SER A 291 4.54 28.92 -4.69
C SER A 291 4.05 27.59 -5.24
N LEU A 292 2.77 27.51 -5.61
CA LEU A 292 2.18 26.30 -6.18
C LEU A 292 2.68 26.00 -7.60
N ASN A 293 2.91 27.03 -8.42
CA ASN A 293 3.53 26.87 -9.74
C ASN A 293 4.97 26.35 -9.65
N LYS A 294 5.75 26.81 -8.65
CA LYS A 294 7.08 26.24 -8.37
C LYS A 294 7.01 24.76 -7.99
N VAL A 295 6.08 24.39 -7.14
CA VAL A 295 5.86 22.96 -6.81
C VAL A 295 5.44 22.18 -8.06
N LEU A 296 4.54 22.73 -8.87
CA LEU A 296 4.08 22.10 -10.11
C LEU A 296 5.24 21.82 -11.07
N TYR A 297 6.15 22.77 -11.20
CA TYR A 297 7.33 22.65 -12.07
C TYR A 297 8.34 21.63 -11.55
N TYR A 298 8.79 21.76 -10.29
CA TYR A 298 9.85 20.93 -9.73
C TYR A 298 9.41 19.53 -9.31
N TYR A 299 8.18 19.40 -8.80
CA TYR A 299 7.67 18.17 -8.18
C TYR A 299 6.51 17.52 -8.93
N GLY A 300 5.92 18.25 -9.89
CA GLY A 300 4.82 17.75 -10.71
C GLY A 300 3.44 17.96 -10.09
N LYS A 301 2.42 17.65 -10.88
CA LYS A 301 1.00 17.89 -10.57
C LYS A 301 0.55 17.23 -9.28
N GLN A 302 0.93 15.95 -9.06
CA GLN A 302 0.50 15.19 -7.88
C GLN A 302 0.96 15.85 -6.57
N ALA A 303 2.17 16.42 -6.55
CA ALA A 303 2.67 17.10 -5.37
C ALA A 303 1.85 18.35 -4.99
N VAL A 304 1.37 19.11 -5.98
CA VAL A 304 0.47 20.26 -5.74
C VAL A 304 -0.87 19.79 -5.18
N ILE A 305 -1.45 18.74 -5.78
CA ILE A 305 -2.71 18.14 -5.34
C ILE A 305 -2.56 17.65 -3.88
N ASP A 306 -1.45 16.98 -3.56
CA ASP A 306 -1.16 16.49 -2.22
C ASP A 306 -1.04 17.63 -1.20
N ILE A 307 -0.33 18.72 -1.54
CA ILE A 307 -0.20 19.90 -0.66
C ILE A 307 -1.56 20.53 -0.37
N LEU A 308 -2.40 20.69 -1.40
CA LEU A 308 -3.74 21.26 -1.23
C LEU A 308 -4.65 20.34 -0.39
N ASN A 309 -4.64 19.05 -0.68
CA ASN A 309 -5.39 18.05 0.09
C ASN A 309 -4.90 17.97 1.55
N PHE A 310 -3.59 18.04 1.79
CA PHE A 310 -3.02 18.07 3.13
C PHE A 310 -3.57 19.25 3.96
N LYS A 311 -3.68 20.43 3.34
CA LYS A 311 -4.29 21.60 3.96
C LYS A 311 -5.78 21.38 4.23
N ILE A 312 -6.53 20.89 3.24
CA ILE A 312 -7.97 20.60 3.37
C ILE A 312 -8.25 19.64 4.52
N ILE A 313 -7.42 18.60 4.68
CA ILE A 313 -7.59 17.63 5.77
C ILE A 313 -7.29 18.24 7.14
N LYS A 314 -6.24 19.06 7.24
CA LYS A 314 -5.87 19.72 8.51
C LYS A 314 -6.81 20.87 8.94
N THR A 315 -7.64 21.40 8.05
CA THR A 315 -8.61 22.48 8.38
C THR A 315 -9.91 21.90 8.92
N LYS A 316 -10.50 22.55 9.95
CA LYS A 316 -11.80 22.14 10.51
C LYS A 316 -12.95 22.38 9.51
N LYS A 317 -12.94 23.52 8.80
CA LYS A 317 -13.93 23.84 7.76
C LYS A 317 -13.24 23.86 6.41
N VAL A 318 -13.84 23.20 5.43
CA VAL A 318 -13.31 23.19 4.06
C VAL A 318 -13.58 24.56 3.44
N ASP A 319 -12.51 25.25 3.07
CA ASP A 319 -12.58 26.55 2.39
C ASP A 319 -12.90 26.34 0.89
N LYS A 320 -13.94 27.00 0.37
CA LYS A 320 -14.31 26.96 -1.05
C LYS A 320 -13.16 27.38 -1.97
N LYS A 321 -12.33 28.32 -1.50
CA LYS A 321 -11.14 28.78 -2.24
C LYS A 321 -10.12 27.67 -2.42
N LEU A 322 -9.90 26.84 -1.40
CA LEU A 322 -9.00 25.67 -1.49
C LEU A 322 -9.52 24.62 -2.47
N LEU A 323 -10.84 24.39 -2.50
CA LEU A 323 -11.44 23.46 -3.46
C LEU A 323 -11.32 23.98 -4.90
N SER A 324 -11.56 25.29 -5.14
CA SER A 324 -11.38 25.88 -6.46
C SER A 324 -9.91 25.81 -6.93
N LEU A 325 -8.95 26.02 -6.01
CA LEU A 325 -7.53 25.86 -6.30
C LEU A 325 -7.19 24.40 -6.65
N LEU A 326 -7.73 23.45 -5.90
CA LEU A 326 -7.51 22.03 -6.17
C LEU A 326 -8.01 21.66 -7.58
N GLU A 327 -9.22 22.09 -7.95
CA GLU A 327 -9.78 21.82 -9.26
C GLU A 327 -8.97 22.49 -10.38
N PHE A 328 -8.53 23.73 -10.18
CA PHE A 328 -7.66 24.44 -11.11
C PHE A 328 -6.36 23.66 -11.37
N TYR A 329 -5.67 23.20 -10.31
CA TYR A 329 -4.39 22.48 -10.46
C TYR A 329 -4.55 21.04 -10.94
N ARG A 330 -5.71 20.41 -10.79
CA ARG A 330 -6.00 19.10 -11.42
C ARG A 330 -5.91 19.20 -12.96
N ASN A 331 -6.28 20.32 -13.53
CA ASN A 331 -6.32 20.53 -14.98
C ASN A 331 -5.10 21.30 -15.53
N LYS A 332 -4.34 22.00 -14.68
CA LYS A 332 -3.17 22.80 -15.08
C LYS A 332 -2.02 21.91 -15.56
N THR A 333 -1.41 22.27 -16.68
CA THR A 333 -0.19 21.65 -17.18
C THR A 333 1.04 22.28 -16.52
N PRO A 334 2.12 21.50 -16.24
CA PRO A 334 3.37 22.07 -15.77
C PRO A 334 3.91 23.07 -16.78
N PRO A 335 4.41 24.25 -16.34
CA PRO A 335 5.07 25.19 -17.22
C PRO A 335 6.33 24.54 -17.81
N ARG A 336 6.67 24.94 -19.04
CA ARG A 336 7.88 24.47 -19.73
C ARG A 336 8.77 25.66 -19.99
N LEU A 337 10.10 25.49 -19.72
CA LEU A 337 11.08 26.51 -20.05
C LEU A 337 11.04 26.76 -21.56
N PRO A 338 10.82 28.01 -22.02
CA PRO A 338 10.64 28.32 -23.45
C PRO A 338 11.94 28.21 -24.26
N ILE A 339 13.06 27.98 -23.59
CA ILE A 339 14.40 27.95 -24.18
C ILE A 339 15.08 26.62 -23.88
N GLY A 340 15.61 25.99 -24.93
CA GLY A 340 16.42 24.80 -24.83
C GLY A 340 17.91 25.07 -25.12
N ALA A 341 18.74 24.04 -24.93
CA ALA A 341 20.16 24.07 -25.26
C ALA A 341 20.42 24.47 -26.74
N ASP A 342 19.62 23.90 -27.65
CA ASP A 342 19.74 24.15 -29.08
C ASP A 342 19.66 25.64 -29.47
N LEU A 343 18.74 26.37 -28.81
CA LEU A 343 18.57 27.79 -29.03
C LEU A 343 19.76 28.60 -28.53
N LEU A 344 20.35 28.23 -27.39
CA LEU A 344 21.53 28.88 -26.85
C LEU A 344 22.78 28.59 -27.74
N MET A 345 22.90 27.38 -28.23
CA MET A 345 23.97 27.01 -29.15
C MET A 345 23.87 27.74 -30.52
N THR A 346 22.67 27.82 -31.07
CA THR A 346 22.45 28.41 -32.39
C THR A 346 22.44 29.94 -32.37
N ARG A 347 21.67 30.57 -31.45
CA ARG A 347 21.51 32.03 -31.37
C ARG A 347 22.69 32.74 -30.72
N TYR A 348 23.29 32.14 -29.68
CA TYR A 348 24.33 32.76 -28.87
C TYR A 348 25.73 32.12 -29.09
N LYS A 349 25.81 31.07 -29.93
CA LYS A 349 27.04 30.35 -30.25
C LYS A 349 27.77 29.80 -29.00
N ILE A 350 27.05 29.42 -27.97
CA ILE A 350 27.59 28.83 -26.77
C ILE A 350 27.88 27.34 -27.08
N PRO A 351 29.12 26.87 -26.89
CA PRO A 351 29.46 25.48 -27.18
C PRO A 351 28.83 24.54 -26.16
N GLU A 352 28.58 23.30 -26.56
CA GLU A 352 28.13 22.24 -25.65
C GLU A 352 29.15 22.05 -24.51
N GLY A 353 28.65 21.97 -23.26
CA GLY A 353 29.52 21.80 -22.10
C GLY A 353 28.95 22.44 -20.81
N ARG A 354 29.83 22.56 -19.81
CA ARG A 354 29.48 23.09 -18.50
C ARG A 354 28.94 24.53 -18.56
N GLN A 355 29.48 25.37 -19.43
CA GLN A 355 29.04 26.77 -19.58
C GLN A 355 27.61 26.83 -20.07
N LEU A 356 27.19 26.02 -21.05
CA LEU A 356 25.84 25.93 -21.55
C LEU A 356 24.86 25.50 -20.43
N GLY A 357 25.24 24.47 -19.65
CA GLY A 357 24.44 24.02 -18.52
C GLY A 357 24.25 25.08 -17.43
N SER A 358 25.33 25.82 -17.10
CA SER A 358 25.25 26.91 -16.11
C SER A 358 24.37 28.05 -16.61
N MET A 359 24.43 28.39 -17.90
CA MET A 359 23.62 29.43 -18.49
C MET A 359 22.13 29.07 -18.54
N LEU A 360 21.82 27.84 -18.97
CA LEU A 360 20.44 27.31 -18.91
C LEU A 360 19.88 27.39 -17.49
N LYS A 361 20.69 27.07 -16.48
CA LYS A 361 20.26 27.13 -15.09
C LYS A 361 19.99 28.56 -14.63
N LEU A 362 20.81 29.54 -14.99
CA LEU A 362 20.58 30.95 -14.67
C LEU A 362 19.28 31.46 -15.32
N ILE A 363 19.02 31.08 -16.57
CA ILE A 363 17.80 31.43 -17.27
C ILE A 363 16.59 30.76 -16.62
N GLU A 364 16.69 29.49 -16.27
CA GLU A 364 15.65 28.75 -15.54
C GLU A 364 15.33 29.41 -14.19
N ASP A 365 16.36 29.75 -13.41
CA ASP A 365 16.19 30.39 -12.09
C ASP A 365 15.50 31.77 -12.22
N GLU A 366 15.86 32.57 -13.21
CA GLU A 366 15.20 33.86 -13.48
C GLU A 366 13.76 33.67 -13.96
N TRP A 367 13.51 32.75 -14.88
CA TRP A 367 12.19 32.40 -15.36
C TRP A 367 11.25 31.92 -14.24
N VAL A 368 11.74 31.06 -13.36
CA VAL A 368 10.97 30.58 -12.18
C VAL A 368 10.75 31.74 -11.18
N ARG A 369 11.73 32.64 -11.01
CA ARG A 369 11.60 33.81 -10.12
C ARG A 369 10.50 34.75 -10.59
N ASN A 370 10.40 34.95 -11.91
CA ASN A 370 9.42 35.82 -12.56
C ASN A 370 8.12 35.11 -12.91
N ASN A 371 7.69 34.14 -12.09
CA ASN A 371 6.43 33.40 -12.23
C ASN A 371 6.27 32.72 -13.61
N PHE A 372 7.37 32.15 -14.11
CA PHE A 372 7.44 31.41 -15.38
C PHE A 372 7.23 32.28 -16.62
N GLU A 373 7.67 33.55 -16.54
CA GLU A 373 7.78 34.48 -17.64
C GLU A 373 9.20 34.96 -17.78
N ILE A 374 9.71 35.05 -19.01
CA ILE A 374 11.04 35.60 -19.30
C ILE A 374 11.01 36.25 -20.70
N SER A 375 11.54 37.45 -20.78
CA SER A 375 11.66 38.18 -22.05
C SER A 375 13.01 37.91 -22.71
N ASP A 376 13.05 38.08 -24.03
CA ASP A 376 14.34 38.01 -24.82
C ASP A 376 15.42 38.92 -24.26
N LYS A 377 15.03 40.13 -23.80
CA LYS A 377 15.98 41.09 -23.20
C LYS A 377 16.62 40.57 -21.91
N GLN A 378 15.83 39.89 -21.06
CA GLN A 378 16.35 39.26 -19.84
C GLN A 378 17.31 38.10 -20.19
N ILE A 379 17.00 37.32 -21.20
CA ILE A 379 17.85 36.25 -21.67
C ILE A 379 19.17 36.81 -22.22
N ASP A 380 19.07 37.86 -23.07
CA ASP A 380 20.25 38.54 -23.62
C ASP A 380 21.17 39.06 -22.50
N ASN A 381 20.58 39.65 -21.45
CA ASN A 381 21.36 40.14 -20.31
C ASN A 381 22.06 39.02 -19.53
N ILE A 382 21.39 37.87 -19.34
CA ILE A 382 21.98 36.71 -18.63
C ILE A 382 23.12 36.10 -19.45
N VAL A 383 23.01 36.07 -20.78
CA VAL A 383 23.95 35.43 -21.65
C VAL A 383 25.17 36.32 -21.94
N LYS A 384 24.98 37.64 -21.97
CA LYS A 384 26.05 38.61 -22.34
C LYS A 384 26.77 39.24 -21.13
N GLY A 385 26.18 39.12 -19.93
CA GLY A 385 26.66 39.71 -18.70
C GLY A 385 27.54 38.86 -17.90
#